data_b2d58d1d125cdd85116ada9828b17915
#
_entry.id   b2d58d1d125cdd85116ada9828b17915
#
_cell.length_a   1.000
_cell.length_b   1.000
_cell.length_c   1.000
_cell.angle_alpha   90.00
_cell.angle_beta   90.00
_cell.angle_gamma   90.00
#
_symmetry.space_group_name_H-M   'P 1'
#
loop_
_entity.id
_entity.type
_entity.pdbx_description
1 polymer ?
#
loop_
_entity_poly.entity_id
_entity_poly.type
_entity_poly.pdbx_seq_one_letter_code
_entity_poly.pdbx_strand_id
1 'polypeptide(L)'
;MTAYYQLIERNTDVTGMVTAHYRSTILAQGAWNEHEQHMAPATGIICAELEQFSPRNEMRIGRISLDILGLIPAGEFTISTKVIRSGKTIELIESEMKAQGKSCIVARTWRMMVQNSKSIQGLEDQQVLGPENAPIWEGIRQWPGGYIQSIQARSHERREGQGVVWLNTVHDMVEGQTTSDFVRLMGMVDTANGVVSRQSWPFTWGFPNLDLQIHLHRLPQGEWLGLETIQQYGADGIGLTSSVLHDIDGPFGRSEQILTLRQIS
;
A
#
# COMPACT_ATOMS: atom_id res chain seq x y z
N MET A 1 5.69 20.50 5.17
CA MET A 1 6.32 19.16 5.03
C MET A 1 6.01 18.66 3.63
N THR A 2 6.99 18.06 2.97
CA THR A 2 6.88 17.66 1.55
C THR A 2 6.88 16.14 1.38
N ALA A 3 7.24 15.35 2.41
CA ALA A 3 7.36 13.90 2.34
C ALA A 3 6.79 13.18 3.55
N TYR A 4 6.45 11.91 3.37
CA TYR A 4 5.93 11.02 4.43
C TYR A 4 7.03 10.64 5.44
N TYR A 5 8.28 10.50 4.97
CA TYR A 5 9.39 10.01 5.78
C TYR A 5 10.67 10.81 5.57
N GLN A 6 11.52 10.79 6.59
CA GLN A 6 12.89 11.29 6.57
C GLN A 6 13.83 10.10 6.74
N LEU A 7 14.79 9.92 5.83
CA LEU A 7 15.85 8.94 5.98
C LEU A 7 16.89 9.50 6.97
N ILE A 8 17.22 8.74 8.01
CA ILE A 8 18.24 9.06 8.99
C ILE A 8 19.57 8.44 8.57
N GLU A 9 19.58 7.14 8.30
CA GLU A 9 20.75 6.41 7.83
C GLU A 9 20.35 5.15 7.06
N ARG A 10 21.27 4.61 6.27
CA ARG A 10 21.12 3.35 5.54
C ARG A 10 22.44 2.61 5.50
N ASN A 11 22.46 1.38 5.96
CA ASN A 11 23.66 0.56 6.08
C ASN A 11 23.45 -0.81 5.44
N THR A 12 24.53 -1.39 4.90
CA THR A 12 24.55 -2.77 4.39
C THR A 12 25.55 -3.57 5.20
N ASP A 13 25.16 -4.68 5.75
CA ASP A 13 26.05 -5.56 6.49
C ASP A 13 26.82 -6.53 5.58
N VAL A 14 27.71 -7.32 6.20
CA VAL A 14 28.56 -8.28 5.49
C VAL A 14 27.78 -9.43 4.82
N THR A 15 26.52 -9.63 5.19
CA THR A 15 25.63 -10.65 4.59
C THR A 15 24.84 -10.11 3.39
N GLY A 16 24.93 -8.81 3.12
CA GLY A 16 24.15 -8.11 2.12
C GLY A 16 22.76 -7.68 2.59
N MET A 17 22.43 -7.83 3.88
CA MET A 17 21.20 -7.27 4.44
C MET A 17 21.35 -5.76 4.54
N VAL A 18 20.33 -5.05 4.02
CA VAL A 18 20.24 -3.59 4.13
C VAL A 18 19.32 -3.23 5.30
N THR A 19 19.78 -2.33 6.16
CA THR A 19 18.95 -1.73 7.22
C THR A 19 18.91 -0.23 7.02
N ALA A 20 17.70 0.31 6.83
CA ALA A 20 17.44 1.74 6.72
C ALA A 20 16.68 2.23 7.96
N HIS A 21 17.11 3.34 8.54
CA HIS A 21 16.51 4.00 9.70
C HIS A 21 15.79 5.26 9.24
N TYR A 22 14.52 5.35 9.56
CA TYR A 22 13.62 6.42 9.16
C TYR A 22 12.94 7.09 10.35
N ARG A 23 12.42 8.29 10.10
CA ARG A 23 11.46 8.98 10.97
C ARG A 23 10.21 9.32 10.17
N SER A 24 9.03 8.94 10.69
CA SER A 24 7.75 9.35 10.10
C SER A 24 7.45 10.82 10.35
N THR A 25 6.81 11.47 9.37
CA THR A 25 6.27 12.83 9.51
C THR A 25 4.78 12.77 9.86
N ILE A 26 4.17 13.93 10.12
CA ILE A 26 2.71 14.00 10.35
C ILE A 26 1.91 13.50 9.13
N LEU A 27 2.47 13.56 7.92
CA LEU A 27 1.81 13.05 6.72
C LEU A 27 1.60 11.52 6.74
N ALA A 28 2.37 10.79 7.53
CA ALA A 28 2.20 9.33 7.68
C ALA A 28 1.21 8.96 8.80
N GLN A 29 0.64 9.93 9.54
CA GLN A 29 -0.25 9.67 10.67
C GLN A 29 -1.49 8.85 10.27
N GLY A 30 -1.80 7.85 11.09
CA GLY A 30 -2.92 6.94 10.94
C GLY A 30 -4.30 7.57 11.21
N ALA A 31 -5.33 6.84 10.82
CA ALA A 31 -6.73 7.26 10.99
C ALA A 31 -7.39 6.68 12.26
N TRP A 32 -6.81 5.64 12.85
CA TRP A 32 -7.37 4.99 14.04
C TRP A 32 -6.80 5.55 15.35
N ASN A 33 -5.55 6.03 15.32
CA ASN A 33 -4.85 6.55 16.48
C ASN A 33 -3.84 7.62 16.05
N GLU A 34 -3.78 8.75 16.77
CA GLU A 34 -2.87 9.86 16.45
C GLU A 34 -1.37 9.54 16.64
N HIS A 35 -1.05 8.49 17.41
CA HIS A 35 0.32 8.05 17.70
C HIS A 35 0.79 6.90 16.80
N GLU A 36 0.05 6.57 15.77
CA GLU A 36 0.40 5.53 14.81
C GLU A 36 0.60 6.06 13.39
N GLN A 37 1.28 5.26 12.57
CA GLN A 37 1.37 5.46 11.13
C GLN A 37 0.23 4.72 10.43
N HIS A 38 -0.27 5.28 9.33
CA HIS A 38 -1.18 4.59 8.42
C HIS A 38 -0.43 3.52 7.63
N MET A 39 -1.04 2.35 7.43
CA MET A 39 -0.44 1.25 6.69
C MET A 39 -0.13 1.61 5.23
N ALA A 40 -0.90 2.52 4.61
CA ALA A 40 -0.67 2.92 3.22
C ALA A 40 0.73 3.54 3.00
N PRO A 41 1.15 4.63 3.64
CA PRO A 41 2.52 5.11 3.50
C PRO A 41 3.56 4.12 4.04
N ALA A 42 3.24 3.29 5.07
CA ALA A 42 4.13 2.23 5.54
C ALA A 42 4.40 1.17 4.45
N THR A 43 3.40 0.82 3.65
CA THR A 43 3.57 -0.01 2.44
C THR A 43 4.46 0.70 1.41
N GLY A 44 4.24 1.99 1.19
CA GLY A 44 5.02 2.79 0.25
C GLY A 44 6.50 2.85 0.60
N ILE A 45 6.86 3.07 1.86
CA ILE A 45 8.28 3.12 2.27
C ILE A 45 8.95 1.74 2.19
N ILE A 46 8.23 0.65 2.46
CA ILE A 46 8.74 -0.71 2.23
C ILE A 46 8.99 -0.93 0.73
N CYS A 47 8.10 -0.45 -0.14
CA CYS A 47 8.28 -0.52 -1.60
C CYS A 47 9.47 0.34 -2.07
N ALA A 48 9.71 1.51 -1.48
CA ALA A 48 10.89 2.33 -1.77
C ALA A 48 12.20 1.60 -1.41
N GLU A 49 12.23 0.90 -0.27
CA GLU A 49 13.36 0.06 0.09
C GLU A 49 13.54 -1.13 -0.87
N LEU A 50 12.46 -1.77 -1.30
CA LEU A 50 12.50 -2.88 -2.25
C LEU A 50 13.04 -2.47 -3.63
N GLU A 51 12.73 -1.26 -4.13
CA GLU A 51 13.30 -0.75 -5.38
C GLU A 51 14.82 -0.52 -5.29
N GLN A 52 15.28 -0.02 -4.15
CA GLN A 52 16.69 0.30 -3.93
C GLN A 52 17.52 -0.93 -3.52
N PHE A 53 16.86 -1.99 -3.02
CA PHE A 53 17.54 -3.17 -2.52
C PHE A 53 18.08 -4.04 -3.66
N SER A 54 19.41 -4.14 -3.78
CA SER A 54 20.10 -5.02 -4.75
C SER A 54 19.39 -5.08 -6.11
N PRO A 55 19.31 -3.97 -6.86
CA PRO A 55 18.49 -3.86 -8.06
C PRO A 55 18.95 -4.86 -9.13
N ARG A 56 17.98 -5.53 -9.75
CA ARG A 56 18.16 -6.47 -10.83
C ARG A 56 17.27 -6.05 -12.00
N ASN A 57 17.87 -5.39 -13.01
CA ASN A 57 17.15 -4.79 -14.15
C ASN A 57 16.34 -5.80 -14.97
N GLU A 58 16.76 -7.08 -14.95
CA GLU A 58 16.07 -8.18 -15.63
C GLU A 58 14.86 -8.72 -14.86
N MET A 59 14.65 -8.26 -13.63
CA MET A 59 13.54 -8.69 -12.77
C MET A 59 12.60 -7.56 -12.41
N ARG A 60 11.33 -7.88 -12.14
CA ARG A 60 10.37 -6.97 -11.55
C ARG A 60 9.60 -7.61 -10.41
N ILE A 61 9.04 -6.80 -9.54
CA ILE A 61 8.14 -7.22 -8.48
C ILE A 61 6.83 -7.70 -9.11
N GLY A 62 6.38 -8.88 -8.70
CA GLY A 62 5.10 -9.46 -9.12
C GLY A 62 4.14 -9.73 -7.96
N ARG A 63 4.66 -9.85 -6.72
CA ARG A 63 3.84 -9.99 -5.52
C ARG A 63 4.51 -9.36 -4.32
N ILE A 64 3.71 -8.67 -3.49
CA ILE A 64 4.09 -8.21 -2.16
C ILE A 64 3.02 -8.74 -1.18
N SER A 65 3.46 -9.47 -0.17
CA SER A 65 2.61 -9.99 0.90
C SER A 65 3.08 -9.37 2.21
N LEU A 66 2.21 -8.61 2.88
CA LEU A 66 2.52 -7.91 4.11
C LEU A 66 1.63 -8.44 5.23
N ASP A 67 2.25 -8.88 6.32
CA ASP A 67 1.57 -9.21 7.58
C ASP A 67 1.70 -8.01 8.53
N ILE A 68 0.58 -7.54 9.08
CA ILE A 68 0.51 -6.44 10.05
C ILE A 68 0.47 -7.05 11.45
N LEU A 69 1.59 -6.96 12.16
CA LEU A 69 1.78 -7.64 13.45
C LEU A 69 1.27 -6.81 14.64
N GLY A 70 0.82 -5.60 14.40
CA GLY A 70 0.28 -4.70 15.41
C GLY A 70 0.33 -3.24 14.96
N LEU A 71 0.08 -2.35 15.93
CA LEU A 71 0.16 -0.92 15.72
C LEU A 71 1.56 -0.52 15.21
N ILE A 72 1.62 0.37 14.24
CA ILE A 72 2.87 0.93 13.70
C ILE A 72 3.12 2.28 14.39
N PRO A 73 3.98 2.37 15.41
CA PRO A 73 4.20 3.62 16.14
C PRO A 73 4.72 4.74 15.23
N ALA A 74 4.22 5.96 15.46
CA ALA A 74 4.79 7.16 14.85
C ALA A 74 6.20 7.43 15.42
N GLY A 75 7.05 8.14 14.67
CA GLY A 75 8.42 8.47 15.04
C GLY A 75 9.45 7.59 14.34
N GLU A 76 10.47 7.15 15.05
CA GLU A 76 11.60 6.42 14.45
C GLU A 76 11.33 4.92 14.33
N PHE A 77 11.78 4.35 13.22
CA PHE A 77 11.66 2.92 12.91
C PHE A 77 12.77 2.49 11.96
N THR A 78 12.99 1.20 11.86
CA THR A 78 13.93 0.58 10.91
C THR A 78 13.22 -0.34 9.94
N ILE A 79 13.74 -0.43 8.72
CA ILE A 79 13.38 -1.47 7.74
C ILE A 79 14.64 -2.27 7.42
N SER A 80 14.62 -3.57 7.71
CA SER A 80 15.69 -4.49 7.36
C SER A 80 15.27 -5.38 6.20
N THR A 81 16.03 -5.36 5.10
CA THR A 81 15.69 -6.08 3.86
C THR A 81 16.80 -7.05 3.49
N LYS A 82 16.44 -8.30 3.16
CA LYS A 82 17.35 -9.38 2.79
C LYS A 82 16.74 -10.32 1.77
N VAL A 83 17.60 -10.99 0.98
CA VAL A 83 17.18 -12.13 0.16
C VAL A 83 17.04 -13.35 1.04
N ILE A 84 15.86 -13.99 1.04
CA ILE A 84 15.62 -15.26 1.74
C ILE A 84 15.61 -16.48 0.80
N ARG A 85 15.40 -16.23 -0.50
CA ARG A 85 15.60 -17.24 -1.55
C ARG A 85 16.13 -16.57 -2.80
N SER A 86 17.37 -16.84 -3.13
CA SER A 86 17.99 -16.41 -4.39
C SER A 86 17.63 -17.35 -5.53
N GLY A 87 17.66 -16.84 -6.77
CA GLY A 87 17.47 -17.63 -7.97
C GLY A 87 17.67 -16.83 -9.25
N LYS A 88 17.87 -17.53 -10.35
CA LYS A 88 18.12 -16.91 -11.66
C LYS A 88 16.85 -16.26 -12.23
N THR A 89 15.71 -16.90 -12.09
CA THR A 89 14.44 -16.50 -12.72
C THR A 89 13.42 -15.95 -11.73
N ILE A 90 13.52 -16.33 -10.46
CA ILE A 90 12.66 -15.87 -9.35
C ILE A 90 13.50 -15.70 -8.09
N GLU A 91 13.19 -14.68 -7.31
CA GLU A 91 13.85 -14.36 -6.05
C GLU A 91 12.82 -13.94 -5.00
N LEU A 92 12.99 -14.42 -3.77
CA LEU A 92 12.16 -14.02 -2.64
C LEU A 92 12.95 -13.13 -1.68
N ILE A 93 12.41 -11.95 -1.42
CA ILE A 93 12.95 -10.95 -0.50
C ILE A 93 12.05 -10.85 0.71
N GLU A 94 12.63 -10.66 1.88
CA GLU A 94 11.92 -10.32 3.11
C GLU A 94 12.35 -8.94 3.58
N SER A 95 11.36 -8.09 3.91
CA SER A 95 11.56 -6.80 4.57
C SER A 95 10.81 -6.80 5.89
N GLU A 96 11.48 -6.40 6.97
CA GLU A 96 10.89 -6.31 8.32
C GLU A 96 10.96 -4.86 8.79
N MET A 97 9.80 -4.27 9.13
CA MET A 97 9.70 -2.96 9.78
C MET A 97 9.63 -3.14 11.29
N LYS A 98 10.53 -2.47 12.01
CA LYS A 98 10.56 -2.47 13.48
C LYS A 98 10.48 -1.06 14.02
N ALA A 99 9.63 -0.86 15.03
CA ALA A 99 9.58 0.37 15.82
C ALA A 99 9.52 0.02 17.31
N GLN A 100 10.19 0.81 18.15
CA GLN A 100 10.22 0.61 19.61
C GLN A 100 10.61 -0.84 20.00
N GLY A 101 11.55 -1.45 19.26
CA GLY A 101 12.04 -2.82 19.49
C GLY A 101 11.09 -3.95 19.11
N LYS A 102 9.94 -3.66 18.46
CA LYS A 102 8.95 -4.66 18.05
C LYS A 102 8.80 -4.69 16.54
N SER A 103 8.60 -5.87 15.96
CA SER A 103 8.19 -6.04 14.56
C SER A 103 6.77 -5.57 14.39
N CYS A 104 6.55 -4.61 13.48
CA CYS A 104 5.25 -4.05 13.15
C CYS A 104 4.70 -4.62 11.85
N ILE A 105 5.58 -4.81 10.86
CA ILE A 105 5.24 -5.37 9.54
C ILE A 105 6.33 -6.34 9.12
N VAL A 106 5.92 -7.48 8.55
CA VAL A 106 6.80 -8.37 7.79
C VAL A 106 6.27 -8.47 6.38
N ALA A 107 7.11 -8.13 5.40
CA ALA A 107 6.78 -8.19 3.97
C ALA A 107 7.59 -9.27 3.28
N ARG A 108 6.95 -10.07 2.40
CA ARG A 108 7.60 -11.03 1.51
C ARG A 108 7.28 -10.72 0.07
N THR A 109 8.31 -10.45 -0.71
CA THR A 109 8.22 -9.95 -2.08
C THR A 109 8.85 -10.91 -3.06
N TRP A 110 8.06 -11.36 -4.07
CA TRP A 110 8.58 -12.07 -5.21
C TRP A 110 9.03 -11.10 -6.31
N ARG A 111 10.29 -11.18 -6.69
CA ARG A 111 10.82 -10.64 -7.95
C ARG A 111 10.92 -11.76 -8.98
N MET A 112 10.53 -11.46 -10.21
CA MET A 112 10.48 -12.44 -11.30
C MET A 112 11.13 -11.87 -12.56
N MET A 113 11.83 -12.73 -13.31
CA MET A 113 12.44 -12.38 -14.58
C MET A 113 11.39 -11.89 -15.58
N VAL A 114 11.66 -10.77 -16.22
CA VAL A 114 10.84 -10.23 -17.30
C VAL A 114 11.09 -11.02 -18.58
N GLN A 115 10.02 -11.43 -19.26
CA GLN A 115 10.06 -12.13 -20.52
C GLN A 115 9.04 -11.54 -21.51
N ASN A 116 9.30 -11.67 -22.80
CA ASN A 116 8.33 -11.24 -23.80
C ASN A 116 7.24 -12.30 -23.97
N SER A 117 6.07 -12.03 -23.42
CA SER A 117 4.88 -12.89 -23.49
C SER A 117 3.72 -12.27 -24.29
N LYS A 118 4.00 -11.29 -25.16
CA LYS A 118 2.95 -10.59 -25.96
C LYS A 118 2.07 -11.52 -26.78
N SER A 119 2.61 -12.66 -27.26
CA SER A 119 1.86 -13.62 -28.06
C SER A 119 0.74 -14.36 -27.31
N ILE A 120 0.77 -14.34 -25.96
CA ILE A 120 -0.21 -14.99 -25.09
C ILE A 120 -0.85 -13.99 -24.13
N GLN A 121 -0.67 -12.69 -24.35
CA GLN A 121 -1.24 -11.64 -23.49
C GLN A 121 -2.78 -11.67 -23.56
N GLY A 122 -3.43 -11.64 -22.38
CA GLY A 122 -4.87 -11.48 -22.22
C GLY A 122 -5.14 -10.78 -20.89
N LEU A 123 -6.14 -9.90 -20.87
CA LEU A 123 -6.57 -9.16 -19.68
C LEU A 123 -8.09 -9.24 -19.60
N GLU A 124 -8.59 -9.82 -18.51
CA GLU A 124 -10.03 -10.03 -18.29
C GLU A 124 -10.65 -8.91 -17.44
N ASP A 125 -9.86 -8.22 -16.63
CA ASP A 125 -10.33 -7.08 -15.85
C ASP A 125 -10.62 -5.89 -16.79
N GLN A 126 -11.80 -5.29 -16.65
CA GLN A 126 -12.22 -4.18 -17.51
C GLN A 126 -11.62 -2.86 -17.02
N GLN A 127 -11.30 -1.98 -17.95
CA GLN A 127 -10.90 -0.62 -17.63
C GLN A 127 -12.09 0.17 -17.07
N VAL A 128 -11.91 0.83 -15.93
CA VAL A 128 -12.90 1.73 -15.34
C VAL A 128 -12.72 3.17 -15.86
N LEU A 129 -13.74 4.02 -15.67
CA LEU A 129 -13.61 5.45 -16.03
C LEU A 129 -12.48 6.11 -15.23
N GLY A 130 -11.63 6.87 -15.94
CA GLY A 130 -10.45 7.51 -15.37
C GLY A 130 -10.77 8.66 -14.40
N PRO A 131 -9.76 9.12 -13.64
CA PRO A 131 -9.93 10.15 -12.61
C PRO A 131 -10.38 11.50 -13.16
N GLU A 132 -10.06 11.84 -14.42
CA GLU A 132 -10.45 13.08 -15.08
C GLU A 132 -11.98 13.20 -15.25
N ASN A 133 -12.66 12.06 -15.35
CA ASN A 133 -14.11 11.99 -15.47
C ASN A 133 -14.83 11.88 -14.11
N ALA A 134 -14.11 11.66 -13.01
CA ALA A 134 -14.68 11.45 -11.70
C ALA A 134 -14.72 12.77 -10.89
N PRO A 135 -15.85 13.12 -10.24
CA PRO A 135 -15.93 14.27 -9.35
C PRO A 135 -15.04 14.07 -8.11
N ILE A 136 -14.60 15.19 -7.52
CA ILE A 136 -13.90 15.19 -6.23
C ILE A 136 -14.83 14.56 -5.18
N TRP A 137 -14.26 13.65 -4.39
CA TRP A 137 -14.98 13.00 -3.31
C TRP A 137 -14.45 13.44 -1.94
N GLU A 138 -15.12 14.42 -1.34
CA GLU A 138 -14.77 14.96 -0.02
C GLU A 138 -15.14 14.02 1.14
N GLY A 139 -15.95 12.98 0.90
CA GLY A 139 -16.34 12.02 1.94
C GLY A 139 -15.18 11.23 2.54
N ILE A 140 -14.00 11.21 1.89
CA ILE A 140 -12.80 10.64 2.48
C ILE A 140 -12.34 11.41 3.72
N ARG A 141 -12.66 12.72 3.83
CA ARG A 141 -12.30 13.59 4.94
C ARG A 141 -13.03 13.26 6.25
N GLN A 142 -14.01 12.36 6.22
CA GLN A 142 -14.61 11.82 7.45
C GLN A 142 -13.59 11.02 8.28
N TRP A 143 -12.55 10.47 7.66
CA TRP A 143 -11.45 9.82 8.35
C TRP A 143 -10.42 10.86 8.82
N PRO A 144 -9.98 10.79 10.09
CA PRO A 144 -8.90 11.65 10.60
C PRO A 144 -7.54 11.18 10.10
N GLY A 145 -6.49 11.89 10.54
CA GLY A 145 -5.09 11.53 10.33
C GLY A 145 -4.43 12.27 9.18
N GLY A 146 -3.13 12.51 9.35
CA GLY A 146 -2.32 13.27 8.41
C GLY A 146 -2.25 12.64 7.03
N TYR A 147 -2.24 11.30 6.95
CA TYR A 147 -2.26 10.60 5.66
C TYR A 147 -3.52 10.92 4.87
N ILE A 148 -4.69 10.78 5.46
CA ILE A 148 -5.97 11.08 4.79
C ILE A 148 -6.05 12.53 4.34
N GLN A 149 -5.49 13.46 5.13
CA GLN A 149 -5.45 14.88 4.77
C GLN A 149 -4.45 15.18 3.62
N SER A 150 -3.50 14.30 3.37
CA SER A 150 -2.45 14.46 2.35
C SER A 150 -2.85 13.95 0.96
N ILE A 151 -3.93 13.18 0.84
CA ILE A 151 -4.37 12.58 -0.44
C ILE A 151 -5.58 13.30 -1.02
N GLN A 152 -5.70 13.26 -2.35
CA GLN A 152 -6.90 13.65 -3.08
C GLN A 152 -7.71 12.41 -3.43
N ALA A 153 -9.04 12.50 -3.39
CA ALA A 153 -9.92 11.41 -3.79
C ALA A 153 -10.96 11.87 -4.80
N ARG A 154 -11.26 11.02 -5.79
CA ARG A 154 -12.31 11.21 -6.78
C ARG A 154 -13.12 9.92 -6.89
N SER A 155 -14.42 10.02 -7.13
CA SER A 155 -15.27 8.83 -7.29
C SER A 155 -16.50 9.14 -8.11
N HIS A 156 -16.88 8.25 -9.03
CA HIS A 156 -18.14 8.30 -9.77
C HIS A 156 -19.28 7.64 -9.02
N GLU A 157 -19.12 6.33 -8.83
CA GLU A 157 -20.13 5.48 -8.24
C GLU A 157 -19.53 4.81 -7.01
N ARG A 158 -20.18 5.04 -5.89
CA ARG A 158 -19.81 4.44 -4.61
C ARG A 158 -21.04 4.19 -3.76
N ARG A 159 -21.13 2.99 -3.23
CA ARG A 159 -22.13 2.58 -2.26
C ARG A 159 -21.46 1.82 -1.12
N GLU A 160 -22.18 1.52 -0.08
CA GLU A 160 -21.70 0.68 1.01
C GLU A 160 -21.22 -0.69 0.46
N GLY A 161 -19.97 -1.01 0.73
CA GLY A 161 -19.32 -2.26 0.34
C GLY A 161 -18.87 -2.36 -1.12
N GLN A 162 -19.04 -1.33 -1.97
CA GLN A 162 -18.56 -1.38 -3.36
C GLN A 162 -18.40 0.00 -3.97
N GLY A 163 -17.39 0.18 -4.82
CA GLY A 163 -17.22 1.39 -5.62
C GLY A 163 -15.86 1.49 -6.30
N VAL A 164 -15.70 2.55 -7.08
CA VAL A 164 -14.43 2.92 -7.71
C VAL A 164 -14.00 4.27 -7.16
N VAL A 165 -12.80 4.30 -6.55
CA VAL A 165 -12.21 5.51 -5.98
C VAL A 165 -10.81 5.70 -6.55
N TRP A 166 -10.55 6.89 -7.09
CA TRP A 166 -9.25 7.31 -7.56
C TRP A 166 -8.55 8.15 -6.49
N LEU A 167 -7.31 7.82 -6.20
CA LEU A 167 -6.46 8.47 -5.20
C LEU A 167 -5.21 9.05 -5.85
N ASN A 168 -4.77 10.19 -5.35
CA ASN A 168 -3.51 10.85 -5.74
C ASN A 168 -2.88 11.53 -4.52
N THR A 169 -1.56 11.66 -4.54
CA THR A 169 -0.80 12.47 -3.58
C THR A 169 0.32 13.22 -4.28
N VAL A 170 0.52 14.48 -3.89
CA VAL A 170 1.61 15.33 -4.36
C VAL A 170 2.88 15.20 -3.52
N HIS A 171 2.82 14.42 -2.44
CA HIS A 171 3.91 14.27 -1.49
C HIS A 171 4.87 13.15 -1.89
N ASP A 172 6.16 13.41 -1.70
CA ASP A 172 7.17 12.37 -1.88
C ASP A 172 7.13 11.34 -0.74
N MET A 173 7.62 10.13 -1.03
CA MET A 173 7.73 9.10 0.01
C MET A 173 8.84 9.42 0.98
N VAL A 174 10.02 9.82 0.49
CA VAL A 174 11.19 10.16 1.31
C VAL A 174 11.66 11.57 0.98
N GLU A 175 11.95 12.37 2.01
CA GLU A 175 12.41 13.75 1.86
C GLU A 175 13.68 13.83 1.01
N GLY A 176 13.64 14.70 -0.02
CA GLY A 176 14.76 14.90 -0.95
C GLY A 176 14.98 13.77 -1.96
N GLN A 177 14.08 12.78 -2.04
CA GLN A 177 14.14 11.71 -3.03
C GLN A 177 12.91 11.75 -3.94
N THR A 178 13.12 11.62 -5.25
CA THR A 178 12.02 11.49 -6.21
C THR A 178 11.29 10.15 -6.00
N THR A 179 9.99 10.20 -5.86
CA THR A 179 9.15 9.01 -5.67
C THR A 179 8.76 8.43 -7.03
N SER A 180 9.07 7.16 -7.28
CA SER A 180 8.63 6.45 -8.49
C SER A 180 7.10 6.25 -8.51
N ASP A 181 6.54 6.05 -9.71
CA ASP A 181 5.11 5.74 -9.87
C ASP A 181 4.73 4.49 -9.05
N PHE A 182 5.56 3.45 -9.11
CA PHE A 182 5.35 2.23 -8.33
C PHE A 182 5.24 2.51 -6.82
N VAL A 183 6.20 3.22 -6.25
CA VAL A 183 6.20 3.56 -4.81
C VAL A 183 5.01 4.43 -4.44
N ARG A 184 4.69 5.43 -5.28
CA ARG A 184 3.55 6.35 -5.08
C ARG A 184 2.24 5.58 -5.02
N LEU A 185 1.98 4.73 -6.01
CA LEU A 185 0.73 3.99 -6.08
C LEU A 185 0.64 2.92 -4.99
N MET A 186 1.72 2.16 -4.72
CA MET A 186 1.74 1.19 -3.62
C MET A 186 1.52 1.85 -2.25
N GLY A 187 2.01 3.07 -2.06
CA GLY A 187 1.79 3.88 -0.86
C GLY A 187 0.35 4.34 -0.64
N MET A 188 -0.58 3.99 -1.52
CA MET A 188 -2.01 4.31 -1.39
C MET A 188 -2.92 3.07 -1.38
N VAL A 189 -2.41 1.86 -1.69
CA VAL A 189 -3.24 0.64 -1.87
C VAL A 189 -4.05 0.27 -0.62
N ASP A 190 -3.44 0.38 0.58
CA ASP A 190 -4.12 0.04 1.83
C ASP A 190 -5.37 0.89 2.12
N THR A 191 -5.50 2.05 1.47
CA THR A 191 -6.68 2.91 1.60
C THR A 191 -7.98 2.22 1.13
N ALA A 192 -7.86 1.15 0.33
CA ALA A 192 -8.99 0.34 -0.15
C ALA A 192 -9.93 -0.08 0.99
N ASN A 193 -9.38 -0.39 2.17
CA ASN A 193 -10.18 -0.78 3.33
C ASN A 193 -11.18 0.30 3.79
N GLY A 194 -10.83 1.58 3.63
CA GLY A 194 -11.65 2.72 4.12
C GLY A 194 -12.56 3.35 3.06
N VAL A 195 -12.33 3.14 1.76
CA VAL A 195 -13.00 3.92 0.71
C VAL A 195 -14.42 3.45 0.38
N VAL A 196 -14.78 2.21 0.69
CA VAL A 196 -16.10 1.63 0.43
C VAL A 196 -16.70 0.94 1.65
N SER A 197 -16.47 1.47 2.85
CA SER A 197 -16.93 0.83 4.08
C SER A 197 -18.40 0.42 4.00
N ARG A 198 -18.71 -0.77 4.54
CA ARG A 198 -20.08 -1.30 4.59
C ARG A 198 -20.98 -0.63 5.61
N GLN A 199 -20.46 0.35 6.32
CA GLN A 199 -21.20 1.12 7.31
C GLN A 199 -21.20 2.59 6.93
N SER A 200 -22.29 3.27 7.22
CA SER A 200 -22.35 4.73 7.19
C SER A 200 -21.68 5.32 8.43
N TRP A 201 -21.13 6.49 8.30
CA TRP A 201 -20.60 7.25 9.42
C TRP A 201 -21.73 7.77 10.35
N PRO A 202 -21.60 7.76 11.69
CA PRO A 202 -20.47 7.26 12.46
C PRO A 202 -20.43 5.71 12.53
N PHE A 203 -19.21 5.15 12.48
CA PHE A 203 -19.02 3.70 12.53
C PHE A 203 -19.34 3.15 13.92
N THR A 204 -20.05 2.03 13.96
CA THR A 204 -20.31 1.25 15.17
C THR A 204 -19.40 0.01 15.30
N TRP A 205 -18.72 -0.34 14.21
CA TRP A 205 -17.74 -1.42 14.16
C TRP A 205 -16.43 -0.93 13.55
N GLY A 206 -15.31 -1.26 14.20
CA GLY A 206 -13.98 -1.18 13.62
C GLY A 206 -13.73 -2.37 12.71
N PHE A 207 -12.96 -2.14 11.64
CA PHE A 207 -12.63 -3.17 10.63
C PHE A 207 -11.15 -3.09 10.19
N PRO A 208 -10.19 -3.08 11.14
CA PRO A 208 -8.77 -3.07 10.79
C PRO A 208 -8.37 -4.35 10.05
N ASN A 209 -7.51 -4.21 9.06
CA ASN A 209 -6.90 -5.32 8.35
C ASN A 209 -5.70 -5.90 9.12
N LEU A 210 -5.45 -7.18 8.93
CA LEU A 210 -4.30 -7.91 9.49
C LEU A 210 -3.21 -8.14 8.45
N ASP A 211 -3.53 -7.96 7.18
CA ASP A 211 -2.61 -8.15 6.07
C ASP A 211 -2.91 -7.19 4.92
N LEU A 212 -2.01 -7.18 3.96
CA LEU A 212 -2.20 -6.61 2.63
C LEU A 212 -1.47 -7.48 1.62
N GLN A 213 -2.22 -8.10 0.71
CA GLN A 213 -1.68 -8.89 -0.39
C GLN A 213 -1.80 -8.08 -1.68
N ILE A 214 -0.69 -7.91 -2.42
CA ILE A 214 -0.66 -7.19 -3.69
C ILE A 214 -0.07 -8.09 -4.77
N HIS A 215 -0.77 -8.27 -5.89
CA HIS A 215 -0.34 -9.04 -7.04
C HIS A 215 -0.34 -8.15 -8.28
N LEU A 216 0.77 -8.13 -9.02
CA LEU A 216 0.99 -7.23 -10.15
C LEU A 216 1.27 -8.03 -11.41
N HIS A 217 0.42 -7.91 -12.44
CA HIS A 217 0.72 -8.47 -13.76
C HIS A 217 1.51 -7.50 -14.65
N ARG A 218 1.53 -6.20 -14.33
CA ARG A 218 2.45 -5.18 -14.88
C ARG A 218 2.84 -4.18 -13.79
N LEU A 219 3.88 -3.38 -14.02
CA LEU A 219 4.17 -2.24 -13.15
C LEU A 219 3.16 -1.12 -13.41
N PRO A 220 2.73 -0.41 -12.36
CA PRO A 220 1.84 0.74 -12.49
C PRO A 220 2.58 1.95 -13.06
N GLN A 221 1.82 2.87 -13.67
CA GLN A 221 2.31 4.12 -14.27
C GLN A 221 1.43 5.31 -13.86
N GLY A 222 2.07 6.48 -13.73
CA GLY A 222 1.42 7.74 -13.45
C GLY A 222 1.16 7.96 -11.94
N GLU A 223 0.32 8.94 -11.65
CA GLU A 223 0.15 9.49 -10.30
C GLU A 223 -1.16 9.08 -9.63
N TRP A 224 -2.10 8.51 -10.37
CA TRP A 224 -3.43 8.15 -9.89
C TRP A 224 -3.58 6.66 -9.70
N LEU A 225 -3.96 6.25 -8.49
CA LEU A 225 -4.37 4.88 -8.17
C LEU A 225 -5.89 4.77 -8.22
N GLY A 226 -6.43 3.94 -9.09
CA GLY A 226 -7.83 3.53 -9.09
C GLY A 226 -8.02 2.27 -8.26
N LEU A 227 -8.92 2.34 -7.30
CA LEU A 227 -9.34 1.24 -6.43
C LEU A 227 -10.77 0.84 -6.80
N GLU A 228 -10.93 -0.19 -7.63
CA GLU A 228 -12.23 -0.82 -7.86
C GLU A 228 -12.42 -1.90 -6.78
N THR A 229 -13.15 -1.54 -5.74
CA THR A 229 -13.12 -2.23 -4.45
C THR A 229 -14.48 -2.82 -4.10
N ILE A 230 -14.45 -4.04 -3.55
CA ILE A 230 -15.58 -4.72 -2.90
C ILE A 230 -15.16 -5.04 -1.46
N GLN A 231 -16.01 -4.69 -0.48
CA GLN A 231 -15.83 -5.04 0.92
C GLN A 231 -16.99 -5.91 1.42
N GLN A 232 -16.68 -7.03 2.04
CA GLN A 232 -17.64 -8.01 2.52
C GLN A 232 -17.41 -8.28 4.01
N TYR A 233 -18.48 -8.37 4.79
CA TYR A 233 -18.45 -8.75 6.21
C TYR A 233 -19.19 -10.08 6.38
N GLY A 234 -18.50 -11.07 6.98
CA GLY A 234 -19.10 -12.29 7.48
C GLY A 234 -19.91 -12.04 8.76
N ALA A 235 -20.66 -13.04 9.17
CA ALA A 235 -21.50 -12.96 10.37
C ALA A 235 -20.73 -13.28 11.68
N ASP A 236 -19.49 -13.67 11.58
CA ASP A 236 -18.65 -14.23 12.65
C ASP A 236 -17.43 -13.37 13.02
N GLY A 237 -17.43 -12.10 12.61
CA GLY A 237 -16.37 -11.14 12.97
C GLY A 237 -15.18 -11.11 12.00
N ILE A 238 -15.30 -11.69 10.82
CA ILE A 238 -14.29 -11.67 9.76
C ILE A 238 -14.84 -10.93 8.54
N GLY A 239 -14.01 -10.09 7.92
CA GLY A 239 -14.34 -9.40 6.68
C GLY A 239 -13.22 -9.52 5.66
N LEU A 240 -13.50 -9.12 4.43
CA LEU A 240 -12.57 -9.11 3.31
C LEU A 240 -12.76 -7.85 2.48
N THR A 241 -11.67 -7.17 2.16
CA THR A 241 -11.63 -6.11 1.15
C THR A 241 -10.83 -6.61 -0.05
N SER A 242 -11.45 -6.61 -1.23
CA SER A 242 -10.86 -7.05 -2.50
C SER A 242 -10.86 -5.90 -3.50
N SER A 243 -9.74 -5.66 -4.19
CA SER A 243 -9.65 -4.59 -5.18
C SER A 243 -8.97 -5.02 -6.46
N VAL A 244 -9.50 -4.58 -7.61
CA VAL A 244 -8.72 -4.43 -8.83
C VAL A 244 -8.02 -3.08 -8.76
N LEU A 245 -6.72 -3.11 -9.03
CA LEU A 245 -5.85 -1.92 -8.99
C LEU A 245 -5.70 -1.36 -10.41
N HIS A 246 -6.07 -0.09 -10.60
CA HIS A 246 -6.00 0.61 -11.88
C HIS A 246 -5.01 1.77 -11.80
N ASP A 247 -4.34 2.03 -12.91
CA ASP A 247 -3.72 3.31 -13.22
C ASP A 247 -4.40 3.93 -14.45
N ILE A 248 -3.83 4.99 -15.02
CA ILE A 248 -4.40 5.67 -16.19
C ILE A 248 -4.47 4.79 -17.45
N ASP A 249 -3.66 3.72 -17.52
CA ASP A 249 -3.63 2.78 -18.64
C ASP A 249 -4.55 1.55 -18.40
N GLY A 250 -5.27 1.50 -17.27
CA GLY A 250 -6.21 0.43 -16.92
C GLY A 250 -5.71 -0.47 -15.78
N PRO A 251 -6.23 -1.71 -15.68
CA PRO A 251 -5.87 -2.61 -14.58
C PRO A 251 -4.40 -3.05 -14.65
N PHE A 252 -3.73 -3.08 -13.50
CA PHE A 252 -2.34 -3.52 -13.38
C PHE A 252 -2.12 -4.61 -12.33
N GLY A 253 -3.12 -4.89 -11.50
CA GLY A 253 -3.00 -5.87 -10.43
C GLY A 253 -4.23 -5.97 -9.56
N ARG A 254 -4.10 -6.69 -8.45
CA ARG A 254 -5.15 -6.89 -7.45
C ARG A 254 -4.59 -6.80 -6.05
N SER A 255 -5.43 -6.39 -5.10
CA SER A 255 -5.11 -6.46 -3.68
C SER A 255 -6.23 -7.09 -2.86
N GLU A 256 -5.82 -7.77 -1.77
CA GLU A 256 -6.71 -8.40 -0.81
C GLU A 256 -6.29 -8.01 0.61
N GLN A 257 -7.27 -7.79 1.50
CA GLN A 257 -7.05 -7.46 2.91
C GLN A 257 -8.05 -8.24 3.77
N ILE A 258 -7.56 -9.13 4.65
CA ILE A 258 -8.42 -9.79 5.65
C ILE A 258 -8.69 -8.82 6.81
N LEU A 259 -9.94 -8.74 7.25
CA LEU A 259 -10.38 -7.80 8.28
C LEU A 259 -10.82 -8.51 9.55
N THR A 260 -10.54 -7.89 10.69
CA THR A 260 -11.22 -8.22 11.95
C THR A 260 -12.34 -7.23 12.20
N LEU A 261 -13.55 -7.72 12.49
CA LEU A 261 -14.70 -6.86 12.79
C LEU A 261 -14.87 -6.79 14.31
N ARG A 262 -14.78 -5.58 14.86
CA ARG A 262 -14.86 -5.35 16.33
C ARG A 262 -15.85 -4.25 16.61
N GLN A 263 -16.78 -4.47 17.52
CA GLN A 263 -17.69 -3.43 17.98
C GLN A 263 -16.91 -2.30 18.66
N ILE A 264 -17.22 -1.06 18.29
CA ILE A 264 -16.63 0.13 18.92
C ILE A 264 -17.51 0.46 20.12
N SER A 265 -16.89 0.46 21.32
CA SER A 265 -17.57 0.77 22.60
C SER A 265 -17.69 2.28 22.83
#